data_89e1377cb0cf701e419894edf81f9b94
#
_entry.id   89e1377cb0cf701e419894edf81f9b94
#
_cell.length_a   1.000
_cell.length_b   1.000
_cell.length_c   1.000
_cell.angle_alpha   90.00
_cell.angle_beta   90.00
_cell.angle_gamma   90.00
#
_symmetry.space_group_name_H-M   'P 1'
#
loop_
_entity.id
_entity.type
_entity.pdbx_description
1 polymer ?
#
loop_
_entity_poly.entity_id
_entity_poly.type
_entity_poly.pdbx_seq_one_letter_code
_entity_poly.pdbx_strand_id
1 'polypeptide(L)'
;MSKRLVVVAGVLCATLGLSACTTNPYTGESEAGKSGIGAGLGAALGAGVGMLSSSKHDRGKGALIGAAAGAALGGGAGYYMDVQEAKLRDKMKGTGVSVTRQGDNIVLNMPNNVTFDTNSSTLKPAGANTLTGVAMVLKEYPKTAVNVIGYTDSTGTRALNMKLSQQRADGVGSALITQGVEGSRVHTTGAGPDNPIAGNSTEAGKAQNRRVEITLSPLQ
;
A
#
# COMPACT_ATOMS: atom_id res chain seq x y z
N MET A 1 -40.06 -29.34 -5.36
CA MET A 1 -39.10 -28.40 -5.96
C MET A 1 -37.82 -29.17 -6.30
N SER A 2 -37.50 -29.31 -7.56
CA SER A 2 -36.56 -30.29 -8.06
C SER A 2 -35.10 -29.92 -7.77
N LYS A 3 -34.26 -30.93 -7.51
CA LYS A 3 -32.80 -30.79 -7.29
C LYS A 3 -32.09 -29.98 -8.40
N ARG A 4 -32.68 -29.91 -9.59
CA ARG A 4 -32.19 -29.11 -10.72
C ARG A 4 -32.27 -27.59 -10.50
N LEU A 5 -33.26 -27.09 -9.74
CA LEU A 5 -33.42 -25.66 -9.46
C LEU A 5 -32.37 -25.15 -8.48
N VAL A 6 -31.95 -25.98 -7.52
CA VAL A 6 -30.91 -25.66 -6.55
C VAL A 6 -29.52 -25.56 -7.19
N VAL A 7 -29.25 -26.45 -8.17
CA VAL A 7 -27.97 -26.44 -8.92
C VAL A 7 -27.86 -25.22 -9.83
N VAL A 8 -28.95 -24.81 -10.48
CA VAL A 8 -28.97 -23.60 -11.34
C VAL A 8 -28.79 -22.32 -10.52
N ALA A 9 -29.39 -22.23 -9.33
CA ALA A 9 -29.20 -21.09 -8.44
C ALA A 9 -27.76 -21.02 -7.89
N GLY A 10 -27.12 -22.16 -7.61
CA GLY A 10 -25.73 -22.23 -7.17
C GLY A 10 -24.73 -21.80 -8.25
N VAL A 11 -24.98 -22.18 -9.52
CA VAL A 11 -24.13 -21.80 -10.66
C VAL A 11 -24.30 -20.32 -11.02
N LEU A 12 -25.50 -19.74 -10.89
CA LEU A 12 -25.77 -18.34 -11.19
C LEU A 12 -25.11 -17.40 -10.16
N CYS A 13 -24.99 -17.79 -8.88
CA CYS A 13 -24.26 -17.02 -7.87
C CYS A 13 -22.73 -17.04 -8.06
N ALA A 14 -22.17 -18.09 -8.65
CA ALA A 14 -20.75 -18.20 -8.91
C ALA A 14 -20.28 -17.29 -10.05
N THR A 15 -21.16 -16.89 -10.98
CA THR A 15 -20.82 -16.03 -12.13
C THR A 15 -20.89 -14.53 -11.82
N LEU A 16 -21.55 -14.11 -10.73
CA LEU A 16 -21.66 -12.70 -10.32
C LEU A 16 -20.47 -12.20 -9.46
N GLY A 17 -19.58 -13.11 -9.04
CA GLY A 17 -18.39 -12.77 -8.22
C GLY A 17 -17.18 -12.25 -9.00
N LEU A 18 -17.25 -12.17 -10.35
CA LEU A 18 -16.08 -11.86 -11.19
C LEU A 18 -15.94 -10.40 -11.63
N SER A 19 -16.78 -9.49 -11.14
CA SER A 19 -16.71 -8.07 -11.55
C SER A 19 -15.91 -7.16 -10.60
N ALA A 20 -15.15 -7.70 -9.66
CA ALA A 20 -14.29 -6.91 -8.77
C ALA A 20 -12.87 -6.71 -9.35
N CYS A 21 -12.74 -6.64 -10.68
CA CYS A 21 -11.51 -6.26 -11.33
C CYS A 21 -11.43 -4.73 -11.43
N THR A 22 -10.49 -4.14 -10.72
CA THR A 22 -10.12 -2.73 -10.92
C THR A 22 -9.09 -2.67 -12.04
N THR A 23 -9.36 -1.85 -13.06
CA THR A 23 -8.39 -1.61 -14.14
C THR A 23 -7.30 -0.69 -13.62
N ASN A 24 -6.05 -1.11 -13.71
CA ASN A 24 -4.92 -0.27 -13.39
C ASN A 24 -4.88 0.91 -14.38
N PRO A 25 -5.05 2.17 -13.94
CA PRO A 25 -5.14 3.32 -14.85
C PRO A 25 -3.83 3.61 -15.59
N TYR A 26 -2.72 2.96 -15.24
CA TYR A 26 -1.41 3.17 -15.86
C TYR A 26 -0.99 2.04 -16.81
N THR A 27 -1.41 0.81 -16.56
CA THR A 27 -1.05 -0.35 -17.41
C THR A 27 -2.21 -0.82 -18.27
N GLY A 28 -3.44 -0.39 -17.97
CA GLY A 28 -4.65 -0.90 -18.63
C GLY A 28 -4.97 -2.36 -18.28
N GLU A 29 -4.18 -2.98 -17.40
CA GLU A 29 -4.40 -4.35 -16.98
C GLU A 29 -5.48 -4.43 -15.89
N SER A 30 -6.33 -5.42 -16.01
CA SER A 30 -7.40 -5.71 -15.07
C SER A 30 -6.84 -6.57 -13.93
N GLU A 31 -6.59 -5.97 -12.77
CA GLU A 31 -6.19 -6.68 -11.55
C GLU A 31 -7.38 -6.84 -10.61
N ALA A 32 -7.50 -8.01 -9.99
CA ALA A 32 -8.45 -8.22 -8.90
C ALA A 32 -7.98 -7.40 -7.69
N GLY A 33 -8.71 -6.35 -7.35
CA GLY A 33 -8.42 -5.55 -6.15
C GLY A 33 -8.42 -6.44 -4.90
N LYS A 34 -7.50 -6.20 -3.97
CA LYS A 34 -7.40 -7.01 -2.73
C LYS A 34 -8.66 -6.93 -1.87
N SER A 35 -9.36 -5.81 -1.94
CA SER A 35 -10.70 -5.66 -1.36
C SER A 35 -11.69 -6.67 -1.94
N GLY A 36 -11.63 -6.90 -3.27
CA GLY A 36 -12.47 -7.90 -3.95
C GLY A 36 -12.13 -9.34 -3.53
N ILE A 37 -10.83 -9.66 -3.41
CA ILE A 37 -10.37 -10.98 -2.95
C ILE A 37 -10.73 -11.19 -1.49
N GLY A 38 -10.45 -10.20 -0.61
CA GLY A 38 -10.78 -10.26 0.81
C GLY A 38 -12.29 -10.35 1.07
N ALA A 39 -13.08 -9.56 0.34
CA ALA A 39 -14.55 -9.62 0.40
C ALA A 39 -15.09 -10.96 -0.09
N GLY A 40 -14.51 -11.53 -1.17
CA GLY A 40 -14.90 -12.84 -1.69
C GLY A 40 -14.61 -13.97 -0.71
N LEU A 41 -13.41 -14.01 -0.12
CA LEU A 41 -13.04 -15.00 0.89
C LEU A 41 -13.85 -14.81 2.18
N GLY A 42 -14.00 -13.58 2.65
CA GLY A 42 -14.79 -13.25 3.82
C GLY A 42 -16.28 -13.63 3.64
N ALA A 43 -16.85 -13.37 2.47
CA ALA A 43 -18.21 -13.78 2.12
C ALA A 43 -18.37 -15.30 2.13
N ALA A 44 -17.41 -16.04 1.58
CA ALA A 44 -17.46 -17.51 1.55
C ALA A 44 -17.38 -18.11 2.96
N LEU A 45 -16.45 -17.64 3.78
CA LEU A 45 -16.29 -18.07 5.18
C LEU A 45 -17.49 -17.64 6.03
N GLY A 46 -17.95 -16.40 5.90
CA GLY A 46 -19.11 -15.88 6.61
C GLY A 46 -20.40 -16.60 6.26
N ALA A 47 -20.61 -16.95 4.98
CA ALA A 47 -21.74 -17.77 4.55
C ALA A 47 -21.71 -19.16 5.20
N GLY A 48 -20.54 -19.80 5.26
CA GLY A 48 -20.36 -21.09 5.93
C GLY A 48 -20.73 -21.04 7.40
N VAL A 49 -20.19 -20.08 8.15
CA VAL A 49 -20.49 -19.87 9.57
C VAL A 49 -21.96 -19.51 9.76
N GLY A 50 -22.53 -18.62 8.94
CA GLY A 50 -23.94 -18.23 9.00
C GLY A 50 -24.89 -19.38 8.77
N MET A 51 -24.57 -20.32 7.85
CA MET A 51 -25.36 -21.54 7.65
C MET A 51 -25.29 -22.50 8.83
N LEU A 52 -24.10 -22.65 9.46
CA LEU A 52 -23.91 -23.56 10.58
C LEU A 52 -24.57 -23.08 11.86
N SER A 53 -24.64 -21.76 12.06
CA SER A 53 -25.26 -21.14 13.25
C SER A 53 -26.77 -20.92 13.14
N SER A 54 -27.36 -21.14 11.95
CA SER A 54 -28.81 -20.94 11.72
C SER A 54 -29.58 -22.27 11.78
N SER A 55 -30.88 -22.18 12.16
CA SER A 55 -31.77 -23.31 12.16
C SER A 55 -31.93 -23.93 10.75
N LYS A 56 -32.30 -25.20 10.67
CA LYS A 56 -32.47 -25.91 9.37
C LYS A 56 -33.41 -25.19 8.38
N HIS A 57 -34.37 -24.39 8.92
CA HIS A 57 -35.36 -23.66 8.12
C HIS A 57 -34.84 -22.33 7.61
N ASP A 58 -33.90 -21.69 8.34
CA ASP A 58 -33.38 -20.35 8.04
C ASP A 58 -31.93 -20.32 7.52
N ARG A 59 -31.37 -21.47 7.15
CA ARG A 59 -29.97 -21.57 6.67
C ARG A 59 -29.66 -20.65 5.49
N GLY A 60 -30.61 -20.41 4.61
CA GLY A 60 -30.42 -19.52 3.47
C GLY A 60 -30.28 -18.05 3.92
N LYS A 61 -31.06 -17.61 4.91
CA LYS A 61 -30.95 -16.27 5.49
C LYS A 61 -29.65 -16.12 6.29
N GLY A 62 -29.29 -17.15 7.08
CA GLY A 62 -28.03 -17.16 7.82
C GLY A 62 -26.82 -17.09 6.90
N ALA A 63 -26.84 -17.80 5.77
CA ALA A 63 -25.78 -17.74 4.75
C ALA A 63 -25.65 -16.31 4.17
N LEU A 64 -26.76 -15.67 3.82
CA LEU A 64 -26.75 -14.31 3.26
C LEU A 64 -26.24 -13.28 4.25
N ILE A 65 -26.70 -13.32 5.52
CA ILE A 65 -26.25 -12.40 6.57
C ILE A 65 -24.76 -12.65 6.87
N GLY A 66 -24.34 -13.91 6.98
CA GLY A 66 -22.94 -14.26 7.22
C GLY A 66 -22.04 -13.88 6.05
N ALA A 67 -22.48 -14.05 4.81
CA ALA A 67 -21.73 -13.63 3.64
C ALA A 67 -21.55 -12.11 3.58
N ALA A 68 -22.61 -11.35 3.86
CA ALA A 68 -22.53 -9.88 3.88
C ALA A 68 -21.59 -9.36 4.99
N ALA A 69 -21.70 -9.93 6.19
CA ALA A 69 -20.80 -9.58 7.30
C ALA A 69 -19.35 -9.98 7.01
N GLY A 70 -19.12 -11.18 6.48
CA GLY A 70 -17.79 -11.67 6.12
C GLY A 70 -17.14 -10.88 4.98
N ALA A 71 -17.92 -10.46 3.97
CA ALA A 71 -17.44 -9.59 2.89
C ALA A 71 -17.04 -8.21 3.42
N ALA A 72 -17.82 -7.63 4.32
CA ALA A 72 -17.52 -6.34 4.94
C ALA A 72 -16.24 -6.40 5.78
N LEU A 73 -16.04 -7.46 6.56
CA LEU A 73 -14.85 -7.64 7.39
C LEU A 73 -13.62 -8.02 6.55
N GLY A 74 -13.75 -8.90 5.57
CA GLY A 74 -12.65 -9.35 4.71
C GLY A 74 -12.18 -8.32 3.69
N GLY A 75 -13.07 -7.40 3.25
CA GLY A 75 -12.76 -6.33 2.29
C GLY A 75 -12.26 -5.03 2.91
N GLY A 76 -12.52 -4.80 4.21
CA GLY A 76 -12.36 -3.48 4.81
C GLY A 76 -10.93 -2.93 4.78
N ALA A 77 -9.93 -3.72 5.17
CA ALA A 77 -8.53 -3.29 5.16
C ALA A 77 -8.02 -3.13 3.73
N GLY A 78 -8.37 -4.07 2.84
CA GLY A 78 -8.01 -4.01 1.42
C GLY A 78 -8.54 -2.75 0.76
N TYR A 79 -9.84 -2.49 0.90
CA TYR A 79 -10.47 -1.29 0.34
C TYR A 79 -9.83 0.00 0.84
N TYR A 80 -9.56 0.09 2.15
CA TYR A 80 -8.89 1.25 2.74
C TYR A 80 -7.54 1.54 2.09
N MET A 81 -6.73 0.50 1.89
CA MET A 81 -5.41 0.62 1.24
C MET A 81 -5.54 0.91 -0.26
N ASP A 82 -6.54 0.35 -0.95
CA ASP A 82 -6.76 0.59 -2.39
C ASP A 82 -7.13 2.05 -2.66
N VAL A 83 -8.01 2.63 -1.85
CA VAL A 83 -8.39 4.06 -1.97
C VAL A 83 -7.22 4.97 -1.60
N GLN A 84 -6.46 4.63 -0.56
CA GLN A 84 -5.25 5.38 -0.17
C GLN A 84 -4.21 5.36 -1.29
N GLU A 85 -3.97 4.19 -1.90
CA GLU A 85 -3.05 4.03 -3.03
C GLU A 85 -3.47 4.89 -4.24
N ALA A 86 -4.74 4.84 -4.62
CA ALA A 86 -5.26 5.64 -5.74
C ALA A 86 -5.04 7.14 -5.53
N LYS A 87 -5.29 7.65 -4.32
CA LYS A 87 -5.04 9.05 -3.97
C LYS A 87 -3.56 9.41 -3.98
N LEU A 88 -2.69 8.53 -3.47
CA LEU A 88 -1.25 8.73 -3.53
C LEU A 88 -0.75 8.77 -4.98
N ARG A 89 -1.19 7.84 -5.84
CA ARG A 89 -0.84 7.86 -7.26
C ARG A 89 -1.27 9.16 -7.93
N ASP A 90 -2.46 9.66 -7.64
CA ASP A 90 -2.94 10.92 -8.20
C ASP A 90 -2.07 12.12 -7.74
N LYS A 91 -1.76 12.20 -6.46
CA LYS A 91 -0.91 13.27 -5.90
C LYS A 91 0.55 13.19 -6.36
N MET A 92 1.05 12.00 -6.66
CA MET A 92 2.45 11.78 -7.08
C MET A 92 2.66 11.94 -8.59
N LYS A 93 1.62 12.14 -9.39
CA LYS A 93 1.75 12.40 -10.84
C LYS A 93 2.68 13.57 -11.12
N GLY A 94 3.67 13.34 -11.99
CA GLY A 94 4.62 14.38 -12.39
C GLY A 94 5.68 14.75 -11.37
N THR A 95 5.68 14.15 -10.17
CA THR A 95 6.68 14.46 -9.11
C THR A 95 7.97 13.65 -9.21
N GLY A 96 8.00 12.60 -10.04
CA GLY A 96 9.12 11.65 -10.12
C GLY A 96 9.12 10.58 -9.02
N VAL A 97 8.09 10.56 -8.15
CA VAL A 97 7.89 9.53 -7.12
C VAL A 97 7.01 8.43 -7.68
N SER A 98 7.46 7.18 -7.56
CA SER A 98 6.65 6.01 -7.93
C SER A 98 5.87 5.47 -6.74
N VAL A 99 4.63 5.02 -6.99
CA VAL A 99 3.75 4.39 -6.00
C VAL A 99 3.48 2.96 -6.44
N THR A 100 3.89 2.00 -5.64
CA THR A 100 3.80 0.57 -5.95
C THR A 100 3.11 -0.18 -4.82
N ARG A 101 2.21 -1.09 -5.15
CA ARG A 101 1.60 -2.00 -4.19
C ARG A 101 2.50 -3.23 -3.98
N GLN A 102 2.82 -3.55 -2.74
CA GLN A 102 3.58 -4.75 -2.36
C GLN A 102 2.85 -5.50 -1.25
N GLY A 103 2.11 -6.51 -1.64
CA GLY A 103 1.27 -7.20 -0.66
C GLY A 103 0.21 -6.27 -0.07
N ASP A 104 0.13 -6.14 1.24
CA ASP A 104 -0.79 -5.21 1.92
C ASP A 104 -0.18 -3.83 2.12
N ASN A 105 1.07 -3.62 1.70
CA ASN A 105 1.78 -2.37 1.84
C ASN A 105 1.72 -1.53 0.56
N ILE A 106 1.82 -0.21 0.71
CA ILE A 106 2.05 0.73 -0.38
C ILE A 106 3.46 1.28 -0.22
N VAL A 107 4.30 1.20 -1.25
CA VAL A 107 5.66 1.71 -1.25
C VAL A 107 5.75 2.92 -2.18
N LEU A 108 6.17 4.06 -1.63
CA LEU A 108 6.54 5.24 -2.39
C LEU A 108 8.05 5.26 -2.51
N ASN A 109 8.57 5.20 -3.74
CA ASN A 109 10.00 5.34 -4.01
C ASN A 109 10.29 6.78 -4.43
N MET A 110 11.09 7.48 -3.64
CA MET A 110 11.51 8.87 -3.83
C MET A 110 12.99 8.91 -4.24
N PRO A 111 13.30 9.10 -5.53
CA PRO A 111 14.68 9.22 -5.97
C PRO A 111 15.39 10.42 -5.34
N ASN A 112 16.68 10.26 -5.02
CA ASN A 112 17.46 11.30 -4.35
C ASN A 112 17.53 12.62 -5.12
N ASN A 113 17.63 12.56 -6.44
CA ASN A 113 17.71 13.76 -7.30
C ASN A 113 16.48 14.66 -7.22
N VAL A 114 15.32 14.09 -6.86
CA VAL A 114 14.07 14.83 -6.60
C VAL A 114 14.02 15.33 -5.16
N THR A 115 14.53 14.53 -4.22
CA THR A 115 14.29 14.70 -2.79
C THR A 115 15.35 15.56 -2.10
N PHE A 116 16.65 15.35 -2.43
CA PHE A 116 17.78 15.98 -1.72
C PHE A 116 18.79 16.60 -2.68
N ASP A 117 19.60 17.51 -2.17
CA ASP A 117 20.80 17.97 -2.85
C ASP A 117 21.90 16.89 -2.86
N THR A 118 22.85 17.02 -3.77
CA THR A 118 23.96 16.06 -3.92
C THR A 118 24.76 16.00 -2.61
N ASN A 119 25.05 14.79 -2.13
CA ASN A 119 25.76 14.53 -0.87
C ASN A 119 25.17 15.22 0.36
N SER A 120 23.88 15.55 0.34
CA SER A 120 23.16 16.25 1.41
C SER A 120 21.98 15.42 1.92
N SER A 121 21.54 15.75 3.14
CA SER A 121 20.26 15.35 3.73
C SER A 121 19.26 16.51 3.77
N THR A 122 19.60 17.66 3.18
CA THR A 122 18.70 18.81 3.08
C THR A 122 17.67 18.57 1.98
N LEU A 123 16.40 18.67 2.34
CA LEU A 123 15.30 18.52 1.39
C LEU A 123 15.28 19.66 0.38
N LYS A 124 15.18 19.31 -0.89
CA LYS A 124 14.89 20.26 -1.96
C LYS A 124 13.46 20.79 -1.86
N PRO A 125 13.17 22.01 -2.37
CA PRO A 125 11.79 22.52 -2.43
C PRO A 125 10.83 21.56 -3.15
N ALA A 126 11.26 20.92 -4.23
CA ALA A 126 10.46 19.93 -4.96
C ALA A 126 10.13 18.71 -4.09
N GLY A 127 11.13 18.19 -3.34
CA GLY A 127 10.93 17.09 -2.38
C GLY A 127 9.97 17.47 -1.25
N ALA A 128 10.13 18.68 -0.69
CA ALA A 128 9.23 19.19 0.36
C ALA A 128 7.78 19.31 -0.14
N ASN A 129 7.58 19.87 -1.35
CA ASN A 129 6.25 19.95 -1.97
C ASN A 129 5.62 18.58 -2.21
N THR A 130 6.42 17.61 -2.65
CA THR A 130 5.97 16.22 -2.83
C THR A 130 5.54 15.62 -1.50
N LEU A 131 6.32 15.82 -0.42
CA LEU A 131 5.96 15.35 0.93
C LEU A 131 4.70 16.03 1.46
N THR A 132 4.38 17.27 1.05
CA THR A 132 3.09 17.89 1.36
C THR A 132 1.93 17.09 0.78
N GLY A 133 2.03 16.65 -0.46
CA GLY A 133 1.03 15.78 -1.08
C GLY A 133 0.87 14.44 -0.36
N VAL A 134 2.00 13.83 0.04
CA VAL A 134 1.99 12.58 0.83
C VAL A 134 1.33 12.80 2.19
N ALA A 135 1.73 13.84 2.93
CA ALA A 135 1.19 14.15 4.25
C ALA A 135 -0.32 14.41 4.24
N MET A 136 -0.84 15.07 3.19
CA MET A 136 -2.30 15.26 3.03
C MET A 136 -3.04 13.93 3.00
N VAL A 137 -2.54 12.96 2.22
CA VAL A 137 -3.15 11.64 2.14
C VAL A 137 -2.97 10.88 3.46
N LEU A 138 -1.80 10.92 4.09
CA LEU A 138 -1.54 10.24 5.37
C LEU A 138 -2.41 10.76 6.52
N LYS A 139 -2.77 12.04 6.52
CA LYS A 139 -3.71 12.63 7.50
C LYS A 139 -5.14 12.16 7.28
N GLU A 140 -5.54 11.99 6.04
CA GLU A 140 -6.88 11.48 5.71
C GLU A 140 -6.99 9.97 6.03
N TYR A 141 -5.86 9.24 5.96
CA TYR A 141 -5.79 7.79 6.21
C TYR A 141 -4.95 7.48 7.47
N PRO A 142 -5.51 7.69 8.69
CA PRO A 142 -4.74 7.55 9.93
C PRO A 142 -4.42 6.10 10.31
N LYS A 143 -5.07 5.09 9.72
CA LYS A 143 -4.90 3.67 10.09
C LYS A 143 -3.76 2.98 9.33
N THR A 144 -2.64 3.69 9.09
CA THR A 144 -1.42 3.13 8.49
C THR A 144 -0.18 3.54 9.25
N ALA A 145 0.73 2.60 9.48
CA ALA A 145 2.10 2.89 9.90
C ALA A 145 2.90 3.44 8.72
N VAL A 146 3.85 4.31 8.98
CA VAL A 146 4.67 4.99 7.99
C VAL A 146 6.14 4.68 8.28
N ASN A 147 6.74 3.78 7.52
CA ASN A 147 8.14 3.41 7.65
C ASN A 147 8.94 4.12 6.56
N VAL A 148 9.87 4.98 6.96
CA VAL A 148 10.73 5.76 6.06
C VAL A 148 12.13 5.14 6.08
N ILE A 149 12.60 4.65 4.95
CA ILE A 149 13.90 3.98 4.85
C ILE A 149 14.77 4.71 3.85
N GLY A 150 15.95 5.16 4.30
CA GLY A 150 16.94 5.80 3.45
C GLY A 150 17.94 4.79 2.91
N TYR A 151 18.32 4.94 1.63
CA TYR A 151 19.31 4.12 0.95
C TYR A 151 20.36 4.98 0.28
N THR A 152 21.57 4.42 0.09
CA THR A 152 22.67 5.01 -0.67
C THR A 152 23.11 4.07 -1.80
N ASP A 153 23.98 4.54 -2.67
CA ASP A 153 24.80 3.67 -3.49
C ASP A 153 25.97 3.09 -2.69
N SER A 154 26.80 2.28 -3.33
CA SER A 154 27.98 1.65 -2.72
C SER A 154 29.21 2.55 -2.63
N THR A 155 29.12 3.83 -2.99
CA THR A 155 30.26 4.75 -3.01
C THR A 155 30.63 5.21 -1.60
N GLY A 156 31.88 5.11 -1.22
CA GLY A 156 32.37 5.51 0.10
C GLY A 156 32.31 4.40 1.15
N THR A 157 32.50 4.77 2.41
CA THR A 157 32.48 3.79 3.49
C THR A 157 31.08 3.46 3.95
N ARG A 158 30.88 2.21 4.40
CA ARG A 158 29.58 1.78 4.96
C ARG A 158 29.12 2.68 6.10
N ALA A 159 30.03 3.07 6.99
CA ALA A 159 29.70 3.91 8.14
C ALA A 159 29.13 5.29 7.73
N LEU A 160 29.74 5.93 6.73
CA LEU A 160 29.24 7.20 6.18
C LEU A 160 27.88 7.02 5.50
N ASN A 161 27.72 5.96 4.73
CA ASN A 161 26.48 5.66 4.06
C ASN A 161 25.31 5.35 5.01
N MET A 162 25.57 4.60 6.09
CA MET A 162 24.60 4.37 7.15
C MET A 162 24.15 5.68 7.80
N LYS A 163 25.10 6.56 8.16
CA LYS A 163 24.79 7.87 8.74
C LYS A 163 24.00 8.76 7.77
N LEU A 164 24.42 8.84 6.50
CA LEU A 164 23.74 9.68 5.51
C LEU A 164 22.32 9.20 5.22
N SER A 165 22.14 7.88 5.10
CA SER A 165 20.81 7.29 4.86
C SER A 165 19.87 7.50 6.04
N GLN A 166 20.37 7.40 7.28
CA GLN A 166 19.58 7.72 8.47
C GLN A 166 19.18 9.20 8.48
N GLN A 167 20.09 10.11 8.25
CA GLN A 167 19.80 11.55 8.21
C GLN A 167 18.75 11.91 7.13
N ARG A 168 18.77 11.23 5.99
CA ARG A 168 17.77 11.40 4.94
C ARG A 168 16.40 10.89 5.35
N ALA A 169 16.36 9.70 5.94
CA ALA A 169 15.11 9.15 6.48
C ALA A 169 14.51 10.06 7.56
N ASP A 170 15.34 10.56 8.47
CA ASP A 170 14.94 11.49 9.53
C ASP A 170 14.41 12.82 8.96
N GLY A 171 15.07 13.35 7.92
CA GLY A 171 14.63 14.56 7.23
C GLY A 171 13.24 14.41 6.61
N VAL A 172 12.98 13.28 5.95
CA VAL A 172 11.65 12.96 5.40
C VAL A 172 10.62 12.74 6.52
N GLY A 173 10.95 11.94 7.54
CA GLY A 173 10.07 11.70 8.68
C GLY A 173 9.68 12.99 9.41
N SER A 174 10.67 13.85 9.69
CA SER A 174 10.45 15.15 10.32
C SER A 174 9.57 16.06 9.47
N ALA A 175 9.75 16.06 8.15
CA ALA A 175 8.92 16.86 7.25
C ALA A 175 7.45 16.39 7.27
N LEU A 176 7.20 15.08 7.29
CA LEU A 176 5.84 14.53 7.40
C LEU A 176 5.18 14.90 8.73
N ILE A 177 5.92 14.80 9.85
CA ILE A 177 5.44 15.14 11.19
C ILE A 177 5.13 16.64 11.27
N THR A 178 6.01 17.51 10.77
CA THR A 178 5.80 18.97 10.73
C THR A 178 4.55 19.33 9.92
N GLN A 179 4.18 18.54 8.93
CA GLN A 179 2.97 18.73 8.14
C GLN A 179 1.71 18.09 8.76
N GLY A 180 1.81 17.59 9.99
CA GLY A 180 0.70 17.11 10.79
C GLY A 180 0.41 15.61 10.67
N VAL A 181 1.36 14.80 10.17
CA VAL A 181 1.28 13.34 10.31
C VAL A 181 1.65 12.98 11.75
N GLU A 182 0.85 12.11 12.38
CA GLU A 182 1.07 11.71 13.77
C GLU A 182 2.41 11.00 13.95
N GLY A 183 3.28 11.53 14.82
CA GLY A 183 4.66 11.06 15.00
C GLY A 183 4.76 9.63 15.48
N SER A 184 3.81 9.14 16.27
CA SER A 184 3.74 7.75 16.75
C SER A 184 3.64 6.71 15.62
N ARG A 185 3.19 7.14 14.43
CA ARG A 185 3.07 6.31 13.23
C ARG A 185 4.30 6.32 12.34
N VAL A 186 5.22 7.28 12.54
CA VAL A 186 6.37 7.53 11.66
C VAL A 186 7.62 6.91 12.25
N HIS A 187 8.19 5.95 11.55
CA HIS A 187 9.43 5.28 11.90
C HIS A 187 10.48 5.53 10.82
N THR A 188 11.69 5.90 11.21
CA THR A 188 12.78 6.21 10.28
C THR A 188 13.94 5.24 10.46
N THR A 189 14.54 4.79 9.36
CA THR A 189 15.67 3.85 9.38
C THR A 189 16.62 4.16 8.23
N GLY A 190 17.92 4.19 8.50
CA GLY A 190 18.96 4.21 7.49
C GLY A 190 19.43 2.81 7.17
N ALA A 191 19.29 2.40 5.91
CA ALA A 191 19.79 1.11 5.41
C ALA A 191 21.14 1.21 4.69
N GLY A 192 21.65 2.44 4.46
CA GLY A 192 22.92 2.63 3.76
C GLY A 192 22.94 1.99 2.37
N PRO A 193 24.01 1.27 1.99
CA PRO A 193 24.14 0.63 0.69
C PRO A 193 23.43 -0.74 0.60
N ASP A 194 22.73 -1.14 1.64
CA ASP A 194 22.04 -2.44 1.68
C ASP A 194 20.78 -2.43 0.79
N ASN A 195 20.42 -3.58 0.28
CA ASN A 195 19.26 -3.78 -0.61
C ASN A 195 19.28 -2.89 -1.87
N PRO A 196 20.31 -2.96 -2.71
CA PRO A 196 20.34 -2.23 -3.96
C PRO A 196 19.25 -2.74 -4.91
N ILE A 197 18.58 -1.81 -5.62
CA ILE A 197 17.57 -2.13 -6.65
C ILE A 197 18.16 -2.13 -8.06
N ALA A 198 19.39 -1.68 -8.21
CA ALA A 198 20.13 -1.67 -9.48
C ALA A 198 21.63 -1.92 -9.25
N GLY A 199 22.35 -2.26 -10.33
CA GLY A 199 23.80 -2.46 -10.26
C GLY A 199 24.54 -1.17 -9.90
N ASN A 200 25.52 -1.27 -9.00
CA ASN A 200 26.36 -0.13 -8.57
C ASN A 200 27.56 0.15 -9.51
N SER A 201 27.69 -0.58 -10.63
CA SER A 201 28.77 -0.40 -11.60
C SER A 201 28.58 0.80 -12.54
N THR A 202 27.34 1.31 -12.66
CA THR A 202 26.99 2.44 -13.52
C THR A 202 26.43 3.59 -12.73
N GLU A 203 26.62 4.83 -13.19
CA GLU A 203 26.00 5.99 -12.54
C GLU A 203 24.47 5.96 -12.55
N ALA A 204 23.87 5.42 -13.60
CA ALA A 204 22.42 5.23 -13.68
C ALA A 204 21.92 4.27 -12.58
N GLY A 205 22.63 3.14 -12.39
CA GLY A 205 22.26 2.20 -11.31
C GLY A 205 22.51 2.77 -9.92
N LYS A 206 23.62 3.46 -9.69
CA LYS A 206 23.87 4.18 -8.42
C LYS A 206 22.78 5.22 -8.14
N ALA A 207 22.34 5.96 -9.16
CA ALA A 207 21.27 6.95 -9.01
C ALA A 207 19.95 6.31 -8.56
N GLN A 208 19.63 5.10 -9.02
CA GLN A 208 18.45 4.36 -8.57
C GLN A 208 18.60 3.87 -7.12
N ASN A 209 19.82 3.47 -6.71
CA ASN A 209 20.09 3.03 -5.35
C ASN A 209 20.01 4.20 -4.34
N ARG A 210 20.38 5.42 -4.74
CA ARG A 210 20.22 6.63 -3.92
C ARG A 210 18.74 7.03 -3.87
N ARG A 211 18.01 6.57 -2.87
CA ARG A 211 16.57 6.80 -2.72
C ARG A 211 16.13 6.83 -1.27
N VAL A 212 14.93 7.32 -1.04
CA VAL A 212 14.17 7.08 0.19
C VAL A 212 12.87 6.36 -0.18
N GLU A 213 12.54 5.33 0.54
CA GLU A 213 11.28 4.61 0.43
C GLU A 213 10.39 4.95 1.62
N ILE A 214 9.11 5.23 1.36
CA ILE A 214 8.07 5.36 2.38
C ILE A 214 7.15 4.17 2.22
N THR A 215 7.19 3.24 3.17
CA THR A 215 6.31 2.07 3.20
C THR A 215 5.15 2.31 4.14
N LEU A 216 3.94 2.22 3.61
CA LEU A 216 2.69 2.32 4.36
C LEU A 216 2.15 0.93 4.62
N SER A 217 1.96 0.58 5.88
CA SER A 217 1.42 -0.72 6.31
C SER A 217 0.13 -0.50 7.11
N PRO A 218 -0.92 -1.34 6.92
CA PRO A 218 -2.12 -1.23 7.74
C PRO A 218 -1.77 -1.41 9.23
N LEU A 219 -2.31 -0.56 10.10
CA LEU A 219 -2.30 -0.79 11.55
C LEU A 219 -3.35 -1.88 11.85
N GLN A 220 -2.93 -2.89 12.60
CA GLN A 220 -3.81 -3.98 13.07
C GLN A 220 -4.64 -3.54 14.27
#